data_7c8f01fc2e14b74d80894e6915a442de
#
_entry.id   7c8f01fc2e14b74d80894e6915a442de
#
_cell.length_a   1.000
_cell.length_b   1.000
_cell.length_c   1.000
_cell.angle_alpha   90.00
_cell.angle_beta   90.00
_cell.angle_gamma   90.00
#
_symmetry.space_group_name_H-M   'P 1'
#
loop_
_entity.id
_entity.type
_entity.pdbx_description
1 polymer ?
#
loop_
_entity_poly.entity_id
_entity_poly.type
_entity_poly.pdbx_seq_one_letter_code
_entity_poly.pdbx_strand_id
1 'polypeptide(L)'
;MAMIDQVFPVKRQVPLEGLYLSQRLLDKAAELGRSLVLTDYLTDKNGVVAKADENGQFKVPAEIKNSSDWGRFQELMAQADVIISSGAYFQRLVTSQDVLYPFEPGKGFEKLGQWRLDAGYEKRSPDVAIVTRQLDFEIPEELRRSGRRIAIFTTDSMANSDKARAISNGDTIVIGSGEAGVDGGRMIATLANEMGYRVIMMVSGPQILDLLLAAKRLDLLYVTEAQMEIPFDDPDTVQTILLEGNKLSERKEFQLAHQFIQKKVITENGAHISQSFLRYDTNYL
;
A
#
# COMPACT_ATOMS: atom_id res chain seq x y z
N MET A 1 3.70 15.04 -22.20
CA MET A 1 3.96 13.98 -21.19
C MET A 1 5.09 14.47 -20.29
N ALA A 2 4.91 14.49 -18.99
CA ALA A 2 5.95 14.92 -18.03
C ALA A 2 7.09 13.90 -18.03
N MET A 3 8.33 14.39 -18.08
CA MET A 3 9.56 13.59 -18.02
C MET A 3 10.23 13.77 -16.67
N ILE A 4 10.83 12.72 -16.15
CA ILE A 4 11.63 12.74 -14.92
C ILE A 4 13.00 12.09 -15.14
N ASP A 5 13.93 12.42 -14.26
CA ASP A 5 15.31 11.92 -14.34
C ASP A 5 15.45 10.59 -13.58
N GLN A 6 15.68 9.47 -14.27
CA GLN A 6 16.22 8.28 -13.63
C GLN A 6 17.70 8.54 -13.32
N VAL A 7 18.10 8.35 -12.06
CA VAL A 7 19.48 8.56 -11.62
C VAL A 7 20.19 7.27 -11.21
N PHE A 8 19.42 6.21 -10.93
CA PHE A 8 19.92 4.88 -10.62
C PHE A 8 18.97 3.80 -11.17
N PRO A 9 19.44 2.66 -11.69
CA PRO A 9 20.85 2.28 -11.89
C PRO A 9 21.51 2.96 -13.10
N VAL A 10 20.74 3.54 -14.01
CA VAL A 10 21.22 4.17 -15.23
C VAL A 10 20.65 5.57 -15.33
N LYS A 11 21.49 6.55 -15.70
CA LYS A 11 21.06 7.94 -15.90
C LYS A 11 20.38 8.11 -17.25
N ARG A 12 19.09 8.46 -17.24
CA ARG A 12 18.28 8.76 -18.42
C ARG A 12 17.01 9.52 -18.03
N GLN A 13 16.34 10.11 -19.02
CA GLN A 13 15.00 10.64 -18.84
C GLN A 13 13.95 9.58 -19.20
N VAL A 14 12.89 9.51 -18.41
CA VAL A 14 11.77 8.57 -18.60
C VAL A 14 10.45 9.29 -18.41
N PRO A 15 9.36 8.83 -19.05
CA PRO A 15 8.02 9.35 -18.78
C PRO A 15 7.62 9.10 -17.32
N LEU A 16 6.95 10.09 -16.72
CA LEU A 16 6.36 9.94 -15.39
C LEU A 16 5.12 9.03 -15.44
N GLU A 17 4.23 9.26 -16.41
CA GLU A 17 3.03 8.43 -16.62
C GLU A 17 3.44 7.03 -17.10
N GLY A 18 2.92 6.00 -16.48
CA GLY A 18 3.27 4.59 -16.76
C GLY A 18 4.60 4.16 -16.16
N LEU A 19 5.24 4.99 -15.31
CA LEU A 19 6.54 4.68 -14.70
C LEU A 19 6.52 3.33 -13.98
N TYR A 20 5.50 3.10 -13.16
CA TYR A 20 5.40 1.85 -12.41
C TYR A 20 4.69 0.75 -13.22
N LEU A 21 3.78 1.07 -14.14
CA LEU A 21 3.18 0.08 -15.05
C LEU A 21 4.26 -0.62 -15.91
N SER A 22 5.31 0.11 -16.29
CA SER A 22 6.43 -0.44 -17.07
C SER A 22 7.23 -1.52 -16.34
N GLN A 23 7.07 -1.66 -15.03
CA GLN A 23 7.77 -2.65 -14.21
C GLN A 23 7.15 -4.05 -14.31
N ARG A 24 5.92 -4.18 -14.84
CA ARG A 24 5.26 -5.45 -15.16
C ARG A 24 5.35 -6.47 -14.02
N LEU A 25 4.80 -6.12 -12.85
CA LEU A 25 4.96 -6.90 -11.61
C LEU A 25 4.43 -8.33 -11.72
N LEU A 26 3.46 -8.57 -12.59
CA LEU A 26 2.94 -9.90 -12.88
C LEU A 26 3.99 -10.80 -13.54
N ASP A 27 4.74 -10.26 -14.50
CA ASP A 27 5.83 -10.99 -15.15
C ASP A 27 6.95 -11.25 -14.14
N LYS A 28 7.25 -10.26 -13.29
CA LYS A 28 8.25 -10.42 -12.23
C LYS A 28 7.88 -11.52 -11.23
N ALA A 29 6.60 -11.62 -10.84
CA ALA A 29 6.12 -12.72 -10.01
C ALA A 29 6.27 -14.08 -10.71
N ALA A 30 5.98 -14.14 -12.02
CA ALA A 30 6.16 -15.34 -12.82
C ALA A 30 7.64 -15.74 -12.94
N GLU A 31 8.56 -14.81 -13.15
CA GLU A 31 10.00 -15.04 -13.17
C GLU A 31 10.52 -15.56 -11.82
N LEU A 32 9.98 -15.05 -10.71
CA LEU A 32 10.33 -15.54 -9.36
C LEU A 32 9.74 -16.91 -9.04
N GLY A 33 8.75 -17.39 -9.82
CA GLY A 33 8.03 -18.64 -9.56
C GLY A 33 7.22 -18.64 -8.26
N ARG A 34 6.92 -17.46 -7.71
CA ARG A 34 6.15 -17.26 -6.47
C ARG A 34 5.46 -15.91 -6.45
N SER A 35 4.56 -15.73 -5.49
CA SER A 35 3.93 -14.43 -5.28
C SER A 35 4.93 -13.35 -4.91
N LEU A 36 4.68 -12.14 -5.43
CA LEU A 36 5.43 -10.93 -5.18
C LEU A 36 4.63 -10.05 -4.19
N VAL A 37 5.26 -9.67 -3.10
CA VAL A 37 4.65 -8.82 -2.06
C VAL A 37 5.30 -7.45 -2.07
N LEU A 38 4.49 -6.40 -2.14
CA LEU A 38 4.98 -5.03 -2.20
C LEU A 38 4.18 -4.07 -1.33
N THR A 39 4.78 -2.92 -1.06
CA THR A 39 4.13 -1.77 -0.43
C THR A 39 4.67 -0.46 -0.97
N ASP A 40 3.94 0.63 -0.75
CA ASP A 40 4.31 1.99 -1.16
C ASP A 40 4.01 2.99 -0.05
N TYR A 41 4.92 3.96 0.13
CA TYR A 41 4.78 5.03 1.12
C TYR A 41 5.22 6.37 0.55
N LEU A 42 4.47 7.42 0.92
CA LEU A 42 4.89 8.80 0.76
C LEU A 42 5.46 9.30 2.08
N THR A 43 6.69 9.82 2.06
CA THR A 43 7.40 10.31 3.24
C THR A 43 7.98 11.69 3.03
N ASP A 44 8.29 12.40 4.11
CA ASP A 44 9.26 13.48 4.08
C ASP A 44 10.70 12.92 4.15
N LYS A 45 11.72 13.79 4.15
CA LYS A 45 13.14 13.38 4.20
C LYS A 45 13.55 12.72 5.53
N ASN A 46 12.71 12.80 6.57
CA ASN A 46 12.90 12.18 7.88
C ASN A 46 12.14 10.86 8.03
N GLY A 47 11.44 10.43 6.96
CA GLY A 47 10.64 9.19 6.96
C GLY A 47 9.26 9.34 7.60
N VAL A 48 8.77 10.55 7.86
CA VAL A 48 7.43 10.78 8.40
C VAL A 48 6.39 10.47 7.33
N VAL A 49 5.49 9.52 7.61
CA VAL A 49 4.41 9.09 6.69
C VAL A 49 3.05 9.65 7.06
N ALA A 50 2.83 9.98 8.32
CA ALA A 50 1.55 10.52 8.80
C ALA A 50 1.74 11.36 10.05
N LYS A 51 0.84 12.32 10.26
CA LYS A 51 0.68 13.05 11.52
C LYS A 51 -0.76 12.92 12.02
N ALA A 52 -0.94 12.92 13.34
CA ALA A 52 -2.25 12.97 13.95
C ALA A 52 -2.87 14.36 13.74
N ASP A 53 -4.14 14.42 13.36
CA ASP A 53 -4.92 15.64 13.38
C ASP A 53 -5.44 15.97 14.79
N GLU A 54 -6.18 17.05 14.95
CA GLU A 54 -6.80 17.50 16.20
C GLU A 54 -7.73 16.45 16.86
N ASN A 55 -8.21 15.49 16.09
CA ASN A 55 -9.05 14.37 16.56
C ASN A 55 -8.24 13.09 16.81
N GLY A 56 -6.91 13.17 16.73
CA GLY A 56 -6.02 12.02 16.88
C GLY A 56 -6.02 11.05 15.67
N GLN A 57 -6.59 11.47 14.53
CA GLN A 57 -6.61 10.65 13.33
C GLN A 57 -5.33 10.86 12.50
N PHE A 58 -4.64 9.76 12.19
CA PHE A 58 -3.43 9.81 11.36
C PHE A 58 -3.78 10.04 9.90
N LYS A 59 -3.20 11.09 9.30
CA LYS A 59 -3.34 11.45 7.89
C LYS A 59 -1.99 11.74 7.27
N VAL A 60 -1.86 11.43 5.98
CA VAL A 60 -0.71 11.89 5.20
C VAL A 60 -0.74 13.42 5.17
N PRO A 61 0.35 14.11 5.53
CA PRO A 61 0.39 15.56 5.58
C PRO A 61 0.19 16.24 4.21
N ALA A 62 -0.61 17.30 4.16
CA ALA A 62 -0.88 18.05 2.92
C ALA A 62 0.39 18.68 2.32
N GLU A 63 1.40 18.88 3.15
CA GLU A 63 2.72 19.41 2.80
C GLU A 63 3.49 18.51 1.83
N ILE A 64 3.23 17.20 1.83
CA ILE A 64 3.90 16.23 0.95
C ILE A 64 2.94 15.59 -0.06
N LYS A 65 1.63 15.59 0.20
CA LYS A 65 0.64 15.04 -0.72
C LYS A 65 0.68 15.74 -2.09
N ASN A 66 0.70 14.94 -3.17
CA ASN A 66 0.70 15.48 -4.51
C ASN A 66 0.15 14.49 -5.55
N SER A 67 -0.27 15.01 -6.70
CA SER A 67 -0.86 14.22 -7.78
C SER A 67 0.12 13.25 -8.47
N SER A 68 1.41 13.58 -8.46
CA SER A 68 2.42 12.70 -9.08
C SER A 68 2.62 11.43 -8.29
N ASP A 69 2.72 11.53 -6.95
CA ASP A 69 2.76 10.40 -6.04
C ASP A 69 1.47 9.58 -6.14
N TRP A 70 0.32 10.24 -6.02
CA TRP A 70 -0.98 9.58 -6.13
C TRP A 70 -1.13 8.79 -7.44
N GLY A 71 -0.66 9.35 -8.56
CA GLY A 71 -0.67 8.65 -9.85
C GLY A 71 0.19 7.39 -9.84
N ARG A 72 1.36 7.43 -9.22
CA ARG A 72 2.26 6.25 -9.10
C ARG A 72 1.66 5.19 -8.19
N PHE A 73 1.07 5.59 -7.08
CA PHE A 73 0.33 4.68 -6.20
C PHE A 73 -0.81 3.95 -6.93
N GLN A 74 -1.60 4.67 -7.77
CA GLN A 74 -2.63 4.07 -8.60
C GLN A 74 -2.06 3.06 -9.60
N GLU A 75 -0.89 3.34 -10.19
CA GLU A 75 -0.21 2.42 -11.10
C GLU A 75 0.27 1.14 -10.41
N LEU A 76 0.68 1.22 -9.12
CA LEU A 76 1.01 0.03 -8.34
C LEU A 76 -0.23 -0.77 -7.97
N MET A 77 -1.28 -0.10 -7.47
CA MET A 77 -2.55 -0.77 -7.16
C MET A 77 -3.14 -1.49 -8.38
N ALA A 78 -3.01 -0.89 -9.57
CA ALA A 78 -3.44 -1.52 -10.81
C ALA A 78 -2.68 -2.80 -11.14
N GLN A 79 -1.51 -3.03 -10.56
CA GLN A 79 -0.72 -4.25 -10.78
C GLN A 79 -0.91 -5.31 -9.68
N ALA A 80 -1.73 -5.06 -8.67
CA ALA A 80 -2.00 -6.02 -7.61
C ALA A 80 -3.17 -6.96 -7.98
N ASP A 81 -3.09 -8.24 -7.62
CA ASP A 81 -4.25 -9.14 -7.62
C ASP A 81 -5.12 -8.88 -6.38
N VAL A 82 -4.49 -8.57 -5.24
CA VAL A 82 -5.15 -8.26 -3.96
C VAL A 82 -4.45 -7.13 -3.24
N ILE A 83 -5.24 -6.30 -2.55
CA ILE A 83 -4.74 -5.19 -1.73
C ILE A 83 -5.02 -5.49 -0.25
N ILE A 84 -3.96 -5.47 0.57
CA ILE A 84 -4.05 -5.62 2.02
C ILE A 84 -4.25 -4.25 2.66
N SER A 85 -5.32 -4.11 3.45
CA SER A 85 -5.63 -2.93 4.25
C SER A 85 -5.91 -3.31 5.71
N SER A 86 -6.26 -2.35 6.56
CA SER A 86 -6.54 -2.58 7.98
C SER A 86 -8.01 -2.38 8.34
N GLY A 87 -8.50 -3.09 9.35
CA GLY A 87 -9.83 -2.86 9.94
C GLY A 87 -10.00 -1.42 10.43
N ALA A 88 -8.95 -0.81 10.99
CA ALA A 88 -8.96 0.60 11.40
C ALA A 88 -9.20 1.57 10.23
N TYR A 89 -8.73 1.23 9.03
CA TYR A 89 -9.06 2.01 7.83
C TYR A 89 -10.55 1.91 7.50
N PHE A 90 -11.13 0.71 7.56
CA PHE A 90 -12.56 0.49 7.30
C PHE A 90 -13.47 1.15 8.35
N GLN A 91 -13.06 1.20 9.62
CA GLN A 91 -13.77 1.97 10.65
C GLN A 91 -13.87 3.46 10.29
N ARG A 92 -12.78 4.04 9.75
CA ARG A 92 -12.78 5.44 9.31
C ARG A 92 -13.63 5.70 8.06
N LEU A 93 -13.73 4.73 7.13
CA LEU A 93 -14.56 4.86 5.93
C LEU A 93 -16.01 5.17 6.24
N VAL A 94 -16.55 4.60 7.32
CA VAL A 94 -17.95 4.80 7.74
C VAL A 94 -18.18 6.20 8.33
N THR A 95 -17.14 6.80 8.91
CA THR A 95 -17.26 8.07 9.66
C THR A 95 -16.78 9.31 8.90
N SER A 96 -16.04 9.13 7.80
CA SER A 96 -15.43 10.24 7.05
C SER A 96 -15.95 10.29 5.62
N GLN A 97 -16.50 11.44 5.21
CA GLN A 97 -16.91 11.68 3.82
C GLN A 97 -15.75 11.86 2.85
N ASP A 98 -14.51 12.03 3.36
CA ASP A 98 -13.33 12.37 2.58
C ASP A 98 -12.45 11.14 2.26
N VAL A 99 -12.85 9.95 2.64
CA VAL A 99 -12.04 8.76 2.42
C VAL A 99 -12.34 8.20 1.04
N LEU A 100 -11.40 8.44 0.12
CA LEU A 100 -11.41 7.80 -1.19
C LEU A 100 -11.45 6.28 -1.04
N TYR A 101 -12.30 5.65 -1.77
CA TYR A 101 -12.37 4.21 -1.92
C TYR A 101 -10.99 3.72 -2.39
N PRO A 102 -10.16 3.08 -1.54
CA PRO A 102 -8.74 2.91 -1.86
C PRO A 102 -8.49 1.82 -2.87
N PHE A 103 -9.53 1.22 -3.44
CA PHE A 103 -9.35 -0.01 -4.19
C PHE A 103 -9.93 0.05 -5.59
N GLU A 104 -10.47 1.20 -5.97
CA GLU A 104 -10.84 1.46 -7.36
C GLU A 104 -9.93 2.52 -7.92
N PRO A 105 -9.49 2.39 -9.18
CA PRO A 105 -8.80 3.47 -9.85
C PRO A 105 -9.64 4.73 -9.70
N GLY A 106 -9.14 5.69 -8.91
CA GLY A 106 -9.86 6.91 -8.59
C GLY A 106 -10.18 7.74 -9.83
N LYS A 107 -10.95 8.81 -9.65
CA LYS A 107 -11.30 9.76 -10.72
C LYS A 107 -10.04 10.20 -11.50
N GLY A 108 -10.06 9.99 -12.81
CA GLY A 108 -8.92 10.27 -13.71
C GLY A 108 -8.00 9.08 -13.96
N PHE A 109 -8.24 7.93 -13.30
CA PHE A 109 -7.47 6.69 -13.48
C PHE A 109 -8.32 5.52 -13.96
N GLU A 110 -9.51 5.77 -14.48
CA GLU A 110 -10.48 4.75 -14.91
C GLU A 110 -9.92 3.83 -16.00
N LYS A 111 -8.97 4.35 -16.82
CA LYS A 111 -8.25 3.55 -17.82
C LYS A 111 -7.44 2.39 -17.19
N LEU A 112 -7.03 2.49 -15.93
CA LEU A 112 -6.25 1.44 -15.26
C LEU A 112 -7.06 0.15 -15.11
N GLY A 113 -8.38 0.23 -14.98
CA GLY A 113 -9.23 -0.95 -14.99
C GLY A 113 -9.20 -1.70 -16.33
N GLN A 114 -9.15 -0.99 -17.46
CA GLN A 114 -8.98 -1.61 -18.77
C GLN A 114 -7.56 -2.13 -18.95
N TRP A 115 -6.55 -1.33 -18.55
CA TRP A 115 -5.15 -1.74 -18.58
C TRP A 115 -4.93 -3.08 -17.84
N ARG A 116 -5.60 -3.30 -16.71
CA ARG A 116 -5.53 -4.58 -15.98
C ARG A 116 -5.96 -5.76 -16.84
N LEU A 117 -7.12 -5.65 -17.51
CA LEU A 117 -7.63 -6.72 -18.38
C LEU A 117 -6.67 -6.99 -19.54
N ASP A 118 -6.14 -5.92 -20.16
CA ASP A 118 -5.18 -6.01 -21.26
C ASP A 118 -3.83 -6.61 -20.81
N ALA A 119 -3.46 -6.42 -19.54
CA ALA A 119 -2.26 -6.98 -18.92
C ALA A 119 -2.43 -8.40 -18.37
N GLY A 120 -3.61 -9.02 -18.54
CA GLY A 120 -3.88 -10.41 -18.15
C GLY A 120 -4.38 -10.61 -16.72
N TYR A 121 -4.88 -9.56 -16.06
CA TYR A 121 -5.63 -9.69 -14.80
C TYR A 121 -7.10 -10.07 -15.10
N GLU A 122 -7.68 -10.89 -14.23
CA GLU A 122 -9.06 -11.36 -14.41
C GLU A 122 -10.11 -10.28 -14.16
N LYS A 123 -9.81 -9.31 -13.31
CA LYS A 123 -10.74 -8.29 -12.84
C LYS A 123 -10.22 -6.87 -13.10
N ARG A 124 -11.16 -5.94 -13.29
CA ARG A 124 -10.85 -4.50 -13.43
C ARG A 124 -10.27 -3.88 -12.16
N SER A 125 -10.59 -4.44 -11.00
CA SER A 125 -10.10 -3.99 -9.69
C SER A 125 -9.52 -5.16 -8.90
N PRO A 126 -8.47 -4.96 -8.08
CA PRO A 126 -7.91 -6.01 -7.22
C PRO A 126 -8.92 -6.46 -6.16
N ASP A 127 -8.80 -7.68 -5.69
CA ASP A 127 -9.50 -8.18 -4.51
C ASP A 127 -9.00 -7.49 -3.23
N VAL A 128 -9.67 -7.70 -2.09
CA VAL A 128 -9.35 -6.98 -0.83
C VAL A 128 -9.03 -7.96 0.28
N ALA A 129 -7.94 -7.73 0.98
CA ALA A 129 -7.62 -8.38 2.24
C ALA A 129 -7.65 -7.35 3.38
N ILE A 130 -8.29 -7.66 4.50
CA ILE A 130 -8.43 -6.77 5.65
C ILE A 130 -7.75 -7.43 6.86
N VAL A 131 -6.79 -6.76 7.47
CA VAL A 131 -6.11 -7.22 8.68
C VAL A 131 -6.71 -6.53 9.90
N THR A 132 -7.20 -7.31 10.86
CA THR A 132 -7.82 -6.76 12.08
C THR A 132 -7.70 -7.73 13.26
N ARG A 133 -7.70 -7.19 14.47
CA ARG A 133 -7.87 -8.00 15.70
C ARG A 133 -9.33 -8.16 16.10
N GLN A 134 -10.15 -7.20 15.71
CA GLN A 134 -11.59 -7.15 16.07
C GLN A 134 -12.41 -6.96 14.81
N LEU A 135 -13.60 -7.56 14.77
CA LEU A 135 -14.54 -7.46 13.65
C LEU A 135 -15.60 -6.39 13.98
N ASP A 136 -15.16 -5.16 14.26
CA ASP A 136 -15.97 -4.02 14.68
C ASP A 136 -16.00 -2.90 13.62
N PHE A 137 -15.94 -3.26 12.36
CA PHE A 137 -16.06 -2.36 11.23
C PHE A 137 -17.14 -2.87 10.26
N GLU A 138 -17.64 -1.97 9.45
CA GLU A 138 -18.56 -2.30 8.38
C GLU A 138 -17.82 -2.38 7.04
N ILE A 139 -18.22 -3.34 6.21
CA ILE A 139 -17.79 -3.40 4.82
C ILE A 139 -18.77 -2.56 4.03
N PRO A 140 -18.32 -1.51 3.33
CA PRO A 140 -19.19 -0.66 2.52
C PRO A 140 -19.96 -1.48 1.46
N GLU A 141 -21.21 -1.11 1.26
CA GLU A 141 -22.11 -1.85 0.36
C GLU A 141 -21.63 -1.87 -1.09
N GLU A 142 -21.00 -0.78 -1.55
CA GLU A 142 -20.39 -0.71 -2.88
C GLU A 142 -19.29 -1.76 -3.04
N LEU A 143 -18.47 -1.97 -1.99
CA LEU A 143 -17.43 -3.01 -2.01
C LEU A 143 -18.06 -4.41 -2.04
N ARG A 144 -19.14 -4.65 -1.28
CA ARG A 144 -19.86 -5.92 -1.31
C ARG A 144 -20.44 -6.23 -2.69
N ARG A 145 -20.94 -5.20 -3.41
CA ARG A 145 -21.55 -5.33 -4.74
C ARG A 145 -20.54 -5.33 -5.88
N SER A 146 -19.27 -5.04 -5.60
CA SER A 146 -18.26 -4.89 -6.64
C SER A 146 -17.84 -6.21 -7.32
N GLY A 147 -18.25 -7.36 -6.81
CA GLY A 147 -17.81 -8.69 -7.28
C GLY A 147 -16.36 -9.02 -6.91
N ARG A 148 -15.78 -8.25 -6.00
CA ARG A 148 -14.42 -8.47 -5.46
C ARG A 148 -14.50 -9.47 -4.31
N ARG A 149 -13.54 -10.38 -4.21
CA ARG A 149 -13.41 -11.22 -3.01
C ARG A 149 -12.86 -10.38 -1.86
N ILE A 150 -13.38 -10.61 -0.64
CA ILE A 150 -12.96 -9.92 0.57
C ILE A 150 -12.49 -10.97 1.57
N ALA A 151 -11.19 -11.01 1.88
CA ALA A 151 -10.61 -11.89 2.87
C ALA A 151 -10.28 -11.09 4.15
N ILE A 152 -10.86 -11.45 5.28
CA ILE A 152 -10.60 -10.78 6.57
C ILE A 152 -9.72 -11.68 7.41
N PHE A 153 -8.47 -11.25 7.66
CA PHE A 153 -7.51 -11.95 8.50
C PHE A 153 -7.58 -11.42 9.94
N THR A 154 -7.78 -12.34 10.86
CA THR A 154 -7.92 -12.03 12.30
C THR A 154 -7.29 -13.15 13.15
N THR A 155 -7.47 -13.10 14.47
CA THR A 155 -7.01 -14.19 15.35
C THR A 155 -7.82 -15.45 15.13
N ASP A 156 -7.23 -16.61 15.43
CA ASP A 156 -7.89 -17.92 15.29
C ASP A 156 -9.18 -17.99 16.12
N SER A 157 -9.19 -17.40 17.34
CA SER A 157 -10.37 -17.33 18.19
C SER A 157 -11.47 -16.42 17.61
N MET A 158 -11.09 -15.25 17.07
CA MET A 158 -12.05 -14.32 16.50
C MET A 158 -12.67 -14.87 15.20
N ALA A 159 -11.92 -15.59 14.38
CA ALA A 159 -12.42 -16.23 13.17
C ALA A 159 -13.50 -17.28 13.44
N ASN A 160 -13.52 -17.89 14.63
CA ASN A 160 -14.53 -18.85 15.06
C ASN A 160 -15.73 -18.21 15.79
N SER A 161 -15.79 -16.88 15.91
CA SER A 161 -16.84 -16.15 16.62
C SER A 161 -18.16 -16.05 15.83
N ASP A 162 -19.24 -15.71 16.54
CA ASP A 162 -20.53 -15.39 15.91
C ASP A 162 -20.44 -14.17 14.99
N LYS A 163 -19.59 -13.18 15.36
CA LYS A 163 -19.31 -12.01 14.50
C LYS A 163 -18.71 -12.44 13.17
N ALA A 164 -17.73 -13.35 13.18
CA ALA A 164 -17.13 -13.87 11.95
C ALA A 164 -18.16 -14.55 11.06
N ARG A 165 -19.03 -15.40 11.64
CA ARG A 165 -20.12 -16.05 10.91
C ARG A 165 -21.12 -15.05 10.30
N ALA A 166 -21.44 -13.98 11.03
CA ALA A 166 -22.37 -12.95 10.56
C ALA A 166 -21.80 -12.11 9.41
N ILE A 167 -20.49 -11.87 9.39
CA ILE A 167 -19.81 -11.10 8.33
C ILE A 167 -19.57 -11.95 7.09
N SER A 168 -19.26 -13.24 7.27
CA SER A 168 -18.97 -14.18 6.18
C SER A 168 -20.23 -14.44 5.34
N ASN A 169 -20.19 -14.02 4.09
CA ASN A 169 -21.25 -14.28 3.11
C ASN A 169 -20.69 -14.17 1.70
N GLY A 170 -21.13 -15.03 0.77
CA GLY A 170 -20.76 -14.97 -0.63
C GLY A 170 -19.24 -14.79 -0.83
N ASP A 171 -18.85 -13.61 -1.31
CA ASP A 171 -17.44 -13.27 -1.61
C ASP A 171 -16.62 -12.80 -0.38
N THR A 172 -17.22 -12.75 0.82
CA THR A 172 -16.55 -12.34 2.06
C THR A 172 -16.26 -13.54 2.94
N ILE A 173 -15.00 -13.77 3.26
CA ILE A 173 -14.53 -14.85 4.15
C ILE A 173 -13.72 -14.30 5.32
N VAL A 174 -13.86 -14.90 6.50
CA VAL A 174 -13.05 -14.59 7.70
C VAL A 174 -12.11 -15.74 7.97
N ILE A 175 -10.82 -15.44 8.10
CA ILE A 175 -9.73 -16.42 8.19
C ILE A 175 -8.94 -16.18 9.48
N GLY A 176 -8.77 -17.22 10.28
CA GLY A 176 -7.86 -17.22 11.41
C GLY A 176 -6.41 -17.31 10.95
N SER A 177 -5.56 -16.41 11.42
CA SER A 177 -4.17 -16.36 11.00
C SER A 177 -3.20 -16.13 12.17
N GLY A 178 -3.49 -16.66 13.34
CA GLY A 178 -2.63 -16.60 14.52
C GLY A 178 -3.41 -16.50 15.81
N GLU A 179 -2.80 -16.88 16.93
CA GLU A 179 -3.46 -16.96 18.25
C GLU A 179 -3.57 -15.57 18.92
N ALA A 180 -2.44 -14.85 19.04
CA ALA A 180 -2.36 -13.56 19.74
C ALA A 180 -2.57 -12.35 18.81
N GLY A 181 -2.49 -12.56 17.50
CA GLY A 181 -2.61 -11.55 16.44
C GLY A 181 -2.50 -12.21 15.09
N VAL A 182 -2.60 -11.42 14.02
CA VAL A 182 -2.40 -11.93 12.67
C VAL A 182 -0.91 -12.22 12.44
N ASP A 183 -0.60 -13.45 12.04
CA ASP A 183 0.72 -13.88 11.59
C ASP A 183 0.88 -13.50 10.09
N GLY A 184 1.84 -12.63 9.79
CA GLY A 184 2.09 -12.14 8.43
C GLY A 184 2.51 -13.27 7.48
N GLY A 185 3.23 -14.27 7.95
CA GLY A 185 3.66 -15.42 7.15
C GLY A 185 2.48 -16.31 6.75
N ARG A 186 1.61 -16.66 7.70
CA ARG A 186 0.38 -17.43 7.44
C ARG A 186 -0.56 -16.66 6.50
N MET A 187 -0.77 -15.36 6.76
CA MET A 187 -1.59 -14.51 5.91
C MET A 187 -1.10 -14.51 4.45
N ILE A 188 0.18 -14.24 4.22
CA ILE A 188 0.74 -14.23 2.86
C ILE A 188 0.69 -15.63 2.23
N ALA A 189 0.95 -16.69 3.00
CA ALA A 189 0.84 -18.06 2.49
C ALA A 189 -0.60 -18.38 2.04
N THR A 190 -1.61 -18.00 2.80
CA THR A 190 -3.02 -18.19 2.40
C THR A 190 -3.36 -17.38 1.14
N LEU A 191 -2.98 -16.09 1.09
CA LEU A 191 -3.22 -15.26 -0.11
C LEU A 191 -2.53 -15.84 -1.36
N ALA A 192 -1.30 -16.30 -1.21
CA ALA A 192 -0.50 -16.81 -2.32
C ALA A 192 -0.91 -18.23 -2.76
N ASN A 193 -0.98 -19.18 -1.82
CA ASN A 193 -1.07 -20.61 -2.14
C ASN A 193 -2.51 -21.12 -2.20
N GLU A 194 -3.40 -20.59 -1.34
CA GLU A 194 -4.79 -21.04 -1.26
C GLU A 194 -5.72 -20.20 -2.15
N MET A 195 -5.46 -18.87 -2.22
CA MET A 195 -6.26 -17.94 -3.03
C MET A 195 -5.66 -17.67 -4.41
N GLY A 196 -4.39 -18.03 -4.65
CA GLY A 196 -3.74 -17.97 -5.96
C GLY A 196 -3.30 -16.57 -6.40
N TYR A 197 -3.17 -15.61 -5.49
CA TYR A 197 -2.72 -14.26 -5.84
C TYR A 197 -1.23 -14.22 -6.12
N ARG A 198 -0.83 -13.60 -7.24
CA ARG A 198 0.55 -13.51 -7.71
C ARG A 198 1.22 -12.20 -7.31
N VAL A 199 0.46 -11.11 -7.28
CA VAL A 199 0.93 -9.79 -6.87
C VAL A 199 0.07 -9.31 -5.70
N ILE A 200 0.68 -9.15 -4.53
CA ILE A 200 0.02 -8.79 -3.28
C ILE A 200 0.55 -7.42 -2.85
N MET A 201 -0.29 -6.40 -2.78
CA MET A 201 0.11 -5.06 -2.37
C MET A 201 -0.47 -4.69 -1.01
N MET A 202 0.37 -4.29 -0.08
CA MET A 202 -0.05 -3.74 1.20
C MET A 202 -0.16 -2.21 1.10
N VAL A 203 -1.31 -1.66 1.53
CA VAL A 203 -1.62 -0.21 1.51
C VAL A 203 -2.05 0.29 2.89
N SER A 204 -1.37 -0.15 3.92
CA SER A 204 -1.68 0.18 5.30
C SER A 204 -0.49 0.82 6.01
N GLY A 205 -0.73 1.29 7.25
CA GLY A 205 0.32 1.92 8.05
C GLY A 205 1.46 0.97 8.45
N PRO A 206 2.53 1.52 9.05
CA PRO A 206 3.75 0.78 9.40
C PRO A 206 3.55 -0.47 10.25
N GLN A 207 2.52 -0.53 11.08
CA GLN A 207 2.23 -1.73 11.90
C GLN A 207 2.01 -3.01 11.07
N ILE A 208 1.39 -2.90 9.87
CA ILE A 208 1.24 -4.07 8.99
C ILE A 208 2.53 -4.30 8.20
N LEU A 209 3.30 -3.25 7.89
CA LEU A 209 4.65 -3.40 7.35
C LEU A 209 5.52 -4.25 8.29
N ASP A 210 5.47 -3.98 9.59
CA ASP A 210 6.23 -4.74 10.59
C ASP A 210 5.87 -6.23 10.59
N LEU A 211 4.59 -6.57 10.39
CA LEU A 211 4.16 -7.98 10.24
C LEU A 211 4.83 -8.65 9.02
N LEU A 212 4.90 -7.94 7.91
CA LEU A 212 5.51 -8.46 6.68
C LEU A 212 7.03 -8.59 6.81
N LEU A 213 7.68 -7.61 7.45
CA LEU A 213 9.13 -7.62 7.71
C LEU A 213 9.52 -8.74 8.68
N ALA A 214 8.80 -8.87 9.80
CA ALA A 214 9.02 -9.94 10.79
C ALA A 214 8.85 -11.34 10.17
N ALA A 215 7.90 -11.48 9.26
CA ALA A 215 7.66 -12.72 8.51
C ALA A 215 8.62 -12.92 7.33
N LYS A 216 9.49 -11.96 7.01
CA LYS A 216 10.35 -11.95 5.82
C LYS A 216 9.57 -12.19 4.53
N ARG A 217 8.46 -11.46 4.37
CA ARG A 217 7.52 -11.63 3.25
C ARG A 217 7.35 -10.41 2.36
N LEU A 218 8.05 -9.31 2.63
CA LEU A 218 8.07 -8.14 1.75
C LEU A 218 9.16 -8.34 0.69
N ASP A 219 8.83 -8.16 -0.59
CA ASP A 219 9.79 -8.25 -1.69
C ASP A 219 10.20 -6.87 -2.19
N LEU A 220 9.26 -5.94 -2.34
CA LEU A 220 9.51 -4.61 -2.86
C LEU A 220 8.95 -3.54 -1.92
N LEU A 221 9.77 -2.56 -1.60
CA LEU A 221 9.38 -1.35 -0.92
C LEU A 221 9.54 -0.16 -1.88
N TYR A 222 8.42 0.48 -2.21
CA TYR A 222 8.41 1.75 -2.91
C TYR A 222 8.29 2.89 -1.91
N VAL A 223 9.05 3.95 -2.14
CA VAL A 223 9.00 5.16 -1.31
C VAL A 223 9.05 6.39 -2.21
N THR A 224 8.05 7.22 -2.10
CA THR A 224 8.13 8.60 -2.59
C THR A 224 8.64 9.47 -1.46
N GLU A 225 9.87 9.96 -1.57
CA GLU A 225 10.50 10.83 -0.57
C GLU A 225 10.41 12.29 -1.02
N ALA A 226 9.57 13.07 -0.35
CA ALA A 226 9.50 14.52 -0.52
C ALA A 226 10.76 15.17 0.07
N GLN A 227 11.46 15.98 -0.74
CA GLN A 227 12.73 16.63 -0.32
C GLN A 227 12.46 17.86 0.54
N MET A 228 11.72 17.66 1.63
CA MET A 228 11.39 18.65 2.64
C MET A 228 11.25 18.00 4.02
N GLU A 229 11.25 18.78 5.06
CA GLU A 229 10.81 18.38 6.41
C GLU A 229 9.39 18.89 6.61
N ILE A 230 8.53 18.02 7.16
CA ILE A 230 7.20 18.45 7.56
C ILE A 230 7.32 19.34 8.80
N PRO A 231 6.81 20.59 8.76
CA PRO A 231 6.81 21.43 9.94
C PRO A 231 5.83 20.88 10.99
N PHE A 232 6.22 20.93 12.24
CA PHE A 232 5.38 20.63 13.39
C PHE A 232 5.22 21.92 14.20
N ASP A 233 4.05 22.52 14.14
CA ASP A 233 3.73 23.74 14.89
C ASP A 233 3.60 23.45 16.39
N ASP A 234 3.23 22.22 16.75
CA ASP A 234 3.14 21.72 18.12
C ASP A 234 4.14 20.56 18.31
N PRO A 235 5.11 20.68 19.24
CA PRO A 235 6.08 19.63 19.53
C PRO A 235 5.43 18.33 20.06
N ASP A 236 4.20 18.39 20.59
CA ASP A 236 3.46 17.23 21.08
C ASP A 236 2.66 16.51 19.96
N THR A 237 2.75 16.99 18.72
CA THR A 237 2.09 16.35 17.58
C THR A 237 2.62 14.93 17.38
N VAL A 238 1.75 13.94 17.52
CA VAL A 238 2.11 12.54 17.31
C VAL A 238 2.28 12.27 15.83
N GLN A 239 3.43 11.74 15.47
CA GLN A 239 3.79 11.38 14.10
C GLN A 239 4.04 9.89 13.95
N THR A 240 3.89 9.38 12.74
CA THR A 240 4.26 8.02 12.38
C THR A 240 5.43 8.05 11.41
N ILE A 241 6.47 7.33 11.74
CA ILE A 241 7.69 7.17 10.92
C ILE A 241 7.65 5.82 10.24
N LEU A 242 8.08 5.74 8.98
CA LEU A 242 8.05 4.52 8.17
C LEU A 242 8.79 3.36 8.83
N LEU A 243 9.97 3.62 9.33
CA LEU A 243 10.81 2.64 10.04
C LEU A 243 11.48 3.34 11.22
N GLU A 244 11.05 3.03 12.42
CA GLU A 244 11.63 3.64 13.62
C GLU A 244 13.11 3.28 13.77
N GLY A 245 13.91 4.27 14.14
CA GLY A 245 15.29 4.13 14.60
C GLY A 245 16.37 4.08 13.53
N ASN A 246 16.09 3.81 12.25
CA ASN A 246 17.10 3.76 11.20
C ASN A 246 16.57 4.26 9.85
N LYS A 247 17.40 4.98 9.11
CA LYS A 247 17.10 5.32 7.72
C LYS A 247 17.08 4.05 6.85
N LEU A 248 16.23 4.01 5.83
CA LEU A 248 16.17 2.91 4.87
C LEU A 248 17.55 2.53 4.30
N SER A 249 18.40 3.54 4.04
CA SER A 249 19.76 3.35 3.53
C SER A 249 20.72 2.65 4.50
N GLU A 250 20.37 2.56 5.77
CA GLU A 250 21.18 1.94 6.83
C GLU A 250 20.74 0.50 7.11
N ARG A 251 19.59 0.09 6.60
CA ARG A 251 19.01 -1.23 6.80
C ARG A 251 19.50 -2.21 5.72
N LYS A 252 20.25 -3.23 6.13
CA LYS A 252 20.93 -4.18 5.24
C LYS A 252 19.96 -5.04 4.42
N GLU A 253 18.73 -5.22 4.90
CA GLU A 253 17.70 -5.96 4.20
C GLU A 253 17.13 -5.22 2.99
N PHE A 254 17.36 -3.91 2.86
CA PHE A 254 16.87 -3.12 1.73
C PHE A 254 18.01 -2.73 0.80
N GLN A 255 17.87 -3.10 -0.46
CA GLN A 255 18.81 -2.73 -1.52
C GLN A 255 18.11 -1.79 -2.50
N LEU A 256 18.64 -0.58 -2.65
CA LEU A 256 18.13 0.37 -3.65
C LEU A 256 18.27 -0.23 -5.04
N ALA A 257 17.15 -0.38 -5.75
CA ALA A 257 17.09 -0.90 -7.10
C ALA A 257 16.82 0.18 -8.14
N HIS A 258 15.98 1.19 -7.80
CA HIS A 258 15.70 2.31 -8.70
C HIS A 258 15.60 3.62 -7.91
N GLN A 259 16.05 4.70 -8.55
CA GLN A 259 15.81 6.06 -8.08
C GLN A 259 15.48 6.96 -9.27
N PHE A 260 14.37 7.69 -9.14
CA PHE A 260 13.94 8.72 -10.09
C PHE A 260 13.76 10.04 -9.34
N ILE A 261 14.08 11.17 -9.98
CA ILE A 261 13.95 12.50 -9.38
C ILE A 261 12.97 13.34 -10.20
N GLN A 262 11.99 13.89 -9.52
CA GLN A 262 11.07 14.90 -10.04
C GLN A 262 11.34 16.24 -9.36
N LYS A 263 11.81 17.23 -10.13
CA LYS A 263 12.33 18.50 -9.58
C LYS A 263 11.26 19.54 -9.24
N LYS A 264 10.07 19.41 -9.82
CA LYS A 264 8.99 20.41 -9.67
C LYS A 264 7.69 19.66 -9.41
N VAL A 265 7.23 19.70 -8.18
CA VAL A 265 5.98 19.10 -7.72
C VAL A 265 5.23 20.16 -6.92
N ILE A 266 3.93 20.25 -7.14
CA ILE A 266 3.03 21.10 -6.35
C ILE A 266 2.27 20.18 -5.39
N THR A 267 2.38 20.46 -4.12
CA THR A 267 1.72 19.71 -3.05
C THR A 267 0.28 20.19 -2.85
N GLU A 268 -0.51 19.46 -2.06
CA GLU A 268 -1.91 19.78 -1.78
C GLU A 268 -2.08 21.17 -1.14
N ASN A 269 -1.12 21.58 -0.29
CA ASN A 269 -1.11 22.93 0.32
C ASN A 269 -0.48 24.02 -0.59
N GLY A 270 -0.14 23.69 -1.85
CA GLY A 270 0.41 24.62 -2.84
C GLY A 270 1.92 24.85 -2.76
N ALA A 271 2.66 24.15 -1.92
CA ALA A 271 4.11 24.26 -1.86
C ALA A 271 4.78 23.66 -3.09
N HIS A 272 5.91 24.22 -3.47
CA HIS A 272 6.75 23.70 -4.56
C HIS A 272 7.92 22.92 -3.98
N ILE A 273 7.96 21.62 -4.25
CA ILE A 273 9.00 20.72 -3.75
C ILE A 273 9.66 19.94 -4.90
N SER A 274 10.74 19.24 -4.60
CA SER A 274 11.23 18.10 -5.38
C SER A 274 10.94 16.82 -4.62
N GLN A 275 10.91 15.68 -5.32
CA GLN A 275 10.74 14.37 -4.72
C GLN A 275 11.54 13.31 -5.44
N SER A 276 11.86 12.25 -4.72
CA SER A 276 12.49 11.04 -5.26
C SER A 276 11.51 9.89 -5.21
N PHE A 277 11.36 9.17 -6.31
CA PHE A 277 10.70 7.87 -6.33
C PHE A 277 11.78 6.79 -6.19
N LEU A 278 11.73 6.05 -5.11
CA LEU A 278 12.69 5.03 -4.74
C LEU A 278 12.02 3.65 -4.78
N ARG A 279 12.73 2.64 -5.30
CA ARG A 279 12.34 1.25 -5.12
C ARG A 279 13.51 0.52 -4.47
N TYR A 280 13.20 -0.16 -3.39
CA TYR A 280 14.09 -1.09 -2.72
C TYR A 280 13.61 -2.52 -2.95
N ASP A 281 14.53 -3.40 -3.32
CA ASP A 281 14.32 -4.83 -3.30
C ASP A 281 14.79 -5.36 -1.94
N THR A 282 14.05 -6.29 -1.34
CA THR A 282 14.44 -6.85 -0.04
C THR A 282 15.33 -8.07 -0.23
N ASN A 283 16.31 -8.21 0.64
CA ASN A 283 17.19 -9.34 0.70
C ASN A 283 17.23 -9.90 2.13
N TYR A 284 16.53 -10.99 2.35
CA TYR A 284 16.49 -11.68 3.64
C TYR A 284 17.52 -12.82 3.66
N LEU A 285 18.81 -12.46 3.63
CA LEU A 285 19.91 -13.41 3.78
C LEU A 285 19.97 -14.00 5.20
#